data_86be123b56e4de0443e847097e9a7150
#
_entry.id   86be123b56e4de0443e847097e9a7150
#
_cell.length_a   1.000
_cell.length_b   1.000
_cell.length_c   1.000
_cell.angle_alpha   90.00
_cell.angle_beta   90.00
_cell.angle_gamma   90.00
#
_symmetry.space_group_name_H-M   'P 1'
#
loop_
_entity.id
_entity.type
_entity.pdbx_description
1 polymer ?
#
loop_
_entity_poly.entity_id
_entity_poly.type
_entity_poly.pdbx_seq_one_letter_code
_entity_poly.pdbx_strand_id
1 'polypeptide(L)'
;MVPLFGLSQLHHQTIGTGGGSTKSGVIFSVGQNSVIGNNFSSGFMVTQGFVQPISGSYSISDLETNLNANVYPNPFFKEFKVSFDKEYSNINVIVQTLLGQTVYKDNFKNKSLIKLDLSGFSGQTYIVTIYADSKRFTAKLIKND
;
A
#
# COMPACT_ATOMS: atom_id res chain seq x y z
N MET A 1 -21.75 -15.46 -65.04
CA MET A 1 -20.83 -14.84 -64.02
C MET A 1 -21.62 -14.65 -62.74
N VAL A 2 -21.45 -15.52 -61.75
CA VAL A 2 -22.22 -15.53 -60.50
C VAL A 2 -21.33 -14.91 -59.42
N PRO A 3 -21.78 -13.88 -58.69
CA PRO A 3 -21.00 -13.34 -57.61
C PRO A 3 -20.99 -14.29 -56.42
N LEU A 4 -19.79 -14.66 -56.00
CA LEU A 4 -19.56 -15.45 -54.80
C LEU A 4 -19.64 -14.52 -53.58
N PHE A 5 -20.76 -14.58 -52.82
CA PHE A 5 -20.85 -13.90 -51.54
C PHE A 5 -20.09 -14.72 -50.50
N GLY A 6 -18.94 -14.24 -50.10
CA GLY A 6 -18.24 -14.76 -48.94
C GLY A 6 -18.94 -14.37 -47.67
N LEU A 7 -19.62 -15.31 -47.05
CA LEU A 7 -20.13 -15.16 -45.69
C LEU A 7 -18.96 -15.33 -44.73
N SER A 8 -18.39 -14.25 -44.26
CA SER A 8 -17.51 -14.31 -43.11
C SER A 8 -18.34 -14.56 -41.87
N GLN A 9 -18.42 -15.79 -41.43
CA GLN A 9 -18.98 -16.12 -40.12
C GLN A 9 -17.97 -15.73 -39.06
N LEU A 10 -18.23 -14.62 -38.37
CA LEU A 10 -17.62 -14.33 -37.08
C LEU A 10 -18.15 -15.37 -36.09
N HIS A 11 -17.40 -16.44 -35.90
CA HIS A 11 -17.63 -17.37 -34.81
C HIS A 11 -17.30 -16.63 -33.53
N HIS A 12 -18.32 -16.15 -32.84
CA HIS A 12 -18.19 -15.73 -31.44
C HIS A 12 -17.86 -16.97 -30.59
N GLN A 13 -16.62 -17.28 -30.45
CA GLN A 13 -16.21 -18.22 -29.42
C GLN A 13 -16.24 -17.51 -28.08
N THR A 14 -17.29 -17.67 -27.35
CA THR A 14 -17.34 -17.35 -25.94
C THR A 14 -16.54 -18.43 -25.20
N ILE A 15 -15.27 -18.16 -24.93
CA ILE A 15 -14.49 -18.99 -24.04
C ILE A 15 -15.00 -18.69 -22.64
N GLY A 16 -15.79 -19.61 -22.07
CA GLY A 16 -16.24 -19.52 -20.72
C GLY A 16 -15.07 -19.56 -19.75
N THR A 17 -15.08 -18.68 -18.77
CA THR A 17 -14.03 -18.61 -17.74
C THR A 17 -14.57 -19.15 -16.44
N GLY A 18 -13.86 -20.06 -15.85
CA GLY A 18 -14.14 -20.60 -14.52
C GLY A 18 -12.92 -20.53 -13.63
N GLY A 19 -13.09 -20.22 -12.38
CA GLY A 19 -12.03 -20.28 -11.39
C GLY A 19 -12.57 -20.78 -10.07
N GLY A 20 -11.72 -21.31 -9.24
CA GLY A 20 -12.10 -21.79 -7.91
C GLY A 20 -10.92 -21.86 -6.98
N SER A 21 -11.21 -21.92 -5.69
CA SER A 21 -10.20 -22.19 -4.66
C SER A 21 -10.60 -23.44 -3.87
N THR A 22 -9.62 -24.25 -3.54
CA THR A 22 -9.81 -25.39 -2.66
C THR A 22 -9.46 -25.03 -1.22
N LYS A 23 -9.92 -25.82 -0.26
CA LYS A 23 -9.52 -25.68 1.15
C LYS A 23 -8.00 -25.79 1.37
N SER A 24 -7.28 -26.33 0.39
CA SER A 24 -5.81 -26.44 0.40
C SER A 24 -5.10 -25.20 -0.14
N GLY A 25 -5.80 -24.11 -0.43
CA GLY A 25 -5.20 -22.87 -0.89
C GLY A 25 -4.81 -22.82 -2.38
N VAL A 26 -5.23 -23.79 -3.17
CA VAL A 26 -4.99 -23.76 -4.63
C VAL A 26 -6.05 -22.90 -5.30
N ILE A 27 -5.61 -21.84 -6.00
CA ILE A 27 -6.44 -20.96 -6.80
C ILE A 27 -6.16 -21.26 -8.27
N PHE A 28 -7.20 -21.49 -9.04
CA PHE A 28 -7.07 -21.67 -10.49
C PHE A 28 -8.11 -20.84 -11.26
N SER A 29 -7.75 -20.40 -12.43
CA SER A 29 -8.68 -19.79 -13.36
C SER A 29 -8.41 -20.27 -14.78
N VAL A 30 -9.45 -20.43 -15.57
CA VAL A 30 -9.36 -20.92 -16.95
C VAL A 30 -10.12 -19.97 -17.86
N GLY A 31 -9.42 -19.42 -18.84
CA GLY A 31 -9.96 -18.62 -19.92
C GLY A 31 -10.43 -17.23 -19.52
N GLN A 32 -10.72 -16.40 -20.48
CA GLN A 32 -11.19 -15.04 -20.22
C GLN A 32 -12.04 -14.51 -21.38
N ASN A 33 -13.29 -14.22 -21.16
CA ASN A 33 -13.91 -13.03 -21.79
C ASN A 33 -15.26 -12.67 -21.15
N SER A 34 -15.28 -11.54 -20.46
CA SER A 34 -16.42 -10.78 -19.98
C SER A 34 -17.09 -11.21 -18.68
N VAL A 35 -17.69 -10.21 -18.07
CA VAL A 35 -18.52 -10.17 -16.86
C VAL A 35 -17.88 -10.75 -15.60
N ILE A 36 -17.45 -9.84 -14.74
CA ILE A 36 -16.97 -10.15 -13.39
C ILE A 36 -18.19 -10.46 -12.51
N GLY A 37 -18.23 -11.64 -11.94
CA GLY A 37 -19.28 -12.06 -11.01
C GLY A 37 -18.75 -12.96 -9.93
N ASN A 38 -19.27 -12.82 -8.72
CA ASN A 38 -18.99 -13.70 -7.58
C ASN A 38 -20.28 -14.40 -7.18
N ASN A 39 -20.25 -15.70 -7.10
CA ASN A 39 -21.37 -16.50 -6.62
C ASN A 39 -20.93 -17.32 -5.39
N PHE A 40 -21.71 -17.19 -4.31
CA PHE A 40 -21.47 -17.90 -3.07
C PHE A 40 -22.50 -19.03 -2.90
N SER A 41 -22.05 -20.23 -2.71
CA SER A 41 -22.88 -21.37 -2.35
C SER A 41 -22.17 -22.23 -1.30
N SER A 42 -22.91 -22.65 -0.29
CA SER A 42 -22.49 -23.48 0.87
C SER A 42 -21.04 -24.01 0.87
N GLY A 43 -20.09 -23.09 1.11
CA GLY A 43 -18.67 -23.41 1.30
C GLY A 43 -17.79 -23.29 0.05
N PHE A 44 -18.34 -22.84 -1.07
CA PHE A 44 -17.60 -22.56 -2.29
C PHE A 44 -17.85 -21.14 -2.77
N MET A 45 -16.78 -20.46 -3.17
CA MET A 45 -16.85 -19.21 -3.90
C MET A 45 -16.42 -19.43 -5.34
N VAL A 46 -17.31 -19.18 -6.28
CA VAL A 46 -17.02 -19.22 -7.71
C VAL A 46 -16.88 -17.79 -8.18
N THR A 47 -15.69 -17.45 -8.64
CA THR A 47 -15.37 -16.14 -9.21
C THR A 47 -15.29 -16.27 -10.72
N GLN A 48 -16.09 -15.52 -11.43
CA GLN A 48 -16.09 -15.47 -12.89
C GLN A 48 -15.31 -14.23 -13.35
N GLY A 49 -14.35 -14.44 -14.23
CA GLY A 49 -13.50 -13.37 -14.75
C GLY A 49 -12.05 -13.45 -14.25
N PHE A 50 -11.36 -12.32 -14.24
CA PHE A 50 -10.00 -12.23 -13.75
C PHE A 50 -9.90 -12.66 -12.29
N VAL A 51 -8.81 -13.34 -11.90
CA VAL A 51 -8.59 -13.72 -10.50
C VAL A 51 -8.56 -12.46 -9.66
N GLN A 52 -9.65 -12.20 -8.95
CA GLN A 52 -9.70 -11.14 -7.97
C GLN A 52 -9.15 -11.68 -6.65
N PRO A 53 -8.37 -10.88 -5.92
CA PRO A 53 -8.01 -11.23 -4.58
C PRO A 53 -9.31 -11.49 -3.80
N ILE A 54 -9.35 -12.59 -3.07
CA ILE A 54 -10.45 -12.87 -2.14
C ILE A 54 -10.66 -11.61 -1.34
N SER A 55 -11.86 -11.06 -1.39
CA SER A 55 -12.24 -9.90 -0.59
C SER A 55 -12.27 -10.29 0.89
N GLY A 56 -11.12 -10.66 1.42
CA GLY A 56 -10.87 -10.44 2.81
C GLY A 56 -10.89 -8.93 2.96
N SER A 57 -11.72 -8.39 3.80
CA SER A 57 -11.52 -7.06 4.30
C SER A 57 -10.12 -7.06 4.88
N TYR A 58 -9.13 -6.68 4.09
CA TYR A 58 -7.91 -6.18 4.66
C TYR A 58 -8.32 -4.86 5.28
N SER A 59 -8.90 -4.92 6.47
CA SER A 59 -8.87 -3.74 7.29
C SER A 59 -7.38 -3.46 7.44
N ILE A 60 -6.93 -2.42 6.82
CA ILE A 60 -5.83 -1.65 7.37
C ILE A 60 -6.30 -1.46 8.79
N SER A 61 -5.79 -2.30 9.71
CA SER A 61 -6.08 -2.17 11.12
C SER A 61 -5.91 -0.69 11.40
N ASP A 62 -6.95 -0.08 11.91
CA ASP A 62 -7.00 1.34 12.18
C ASP A 62 -5.82 1.70 13.08
N LEU A 63 -4.68 1.96 12.44
CA LEU A 63 -3.63 2.68 13.09
C LEU A 63 -4.25 4.04 13.37
N GLU A 64 -4.63 4.27 14.60
CA GLU A 64 -5.11 5.58 15.02
C GLU A 64 -4.12 6.59 14.46
N THR A 65 -4.55 7.37 13.48
CA THR A 65 -3.69 8.31 12.75
C THR A 65 -3.28 9.50 13.61
N ASN A 66 -3.65 9.51 14.89
CA ASN A 66 -3.53 10.65 15.79
C ASN A 66 -2.38 10.49 16.78
N LEU A 67 -1.17 10.32 16.27
CA LEU A 67 0.01 10.56 17.09
C LEU A 67 0.24 12.07 17.18
N ASN A 68 0.14 12.67 18.38
CA ASN A 68 0.52 14.04 18.63
C ASN A 68 2.04 14.16 18.60
N ALA A 69 2.57 14.68 17.49
CA ALA A 69 3.99 14.93 17.33
C ALA A 69 4.23 16.24 16.61
N ASN A 70 5.27 16.96 17.04
CA ASN A 70 5.74 18.17 16.36
C ASN A 70 7.14 17.94 15.80
N VAL A 71 7.34 18.31 14.54
CA VAL A 71 8.62 18.16 13.85
C VAL A 71 9.18 19.54 13.56
N TYR A 72 10.39 19.81 14.06
CA TYR A 72 11.04 21.12 13.89
C TYR A 72 12.58 21.01 13.91
N PRO A 73 13.27 21.97 13.27
CA PRO A 73 12.73 22.98 12.39
C PRO A 73 12.26 22.39 11.06
N ASN A 74 11.38 23.10 10.37
CA ASN A 74 11.00 22.79 8.99
C ASN A 74 10.81 24.13 8.26
N PRO A 75 11.65 24.51 7.31
CA PRO A 75 12.78 23.76 6.76
C PRO A 75 13.94 23.52 7.76
N PHE A 76 14.78 22.51 7.47
CA PHE A 76 15.97 22.18 8.24
C PHE A 76 17.22 22.06 7.33
N PHE A 77 18.43 22.14 7.92
CA PHE A 77 19.69 22.01 7.20
C PHE A 77 20.31 20.63 7.42
N LYS A 78 20.68 20.32 8.64
CA LYS A 78 21.36 19.08 8.99
C LYS A 78 20.51 18.13 9.77
N GLU A 79 19.77 18.64 10.74
CA GLU A 79 19.05 17.87 11.73
C GLU A 79 17.68 18.44 12.00
N PHE A 80 16.77 17.60 12.39
CA PHE A 80 15.48 17.99 12.92
C PHE A 80 15.12 17.18 14.17
N LYS A 81 14.18 17.67 14.91
CA LYS A 81 13.69 17.05 16.15
C LYS A 81 12.23 16.70 16.00
N VAL A 82 11.84 15.65 16.66
CA VAL A 82 10.44 15.28 16.82
C VAL A 82 10.14 15.23 18.31
N SER A 83 9.21 16.06 18.76
CA SER A 83 8.69 16.06 20.12
C SER A 83 7.32 15.43 20.16
N PHE A 84 7.08 14.64 21.16
CA PHE A 84 5.82 13.97 21.42
C PHE A 84 5.14 14.56 22.66
N ASP A 85 3.84 14.38 22.76
CA ASP A 85 3.03 14.79 23.92
C ASP A 85 3.36 14.01 25.20
N LYS A 86 3.90 12.79 25.04
CA LYS A 86 4.32 11.92 26.14
C LYS A 86 5.47 11.01 25.71
N GLU A 87 5.97 10.23 26.63
CA GLU A 87 6.95 9.18 26.35
C GLU A 87 6.26 7.96 25.71
N TYR A 88 6.85 7.42 24.64
CA TYR A 88 6.40 6.22 23.95
C TYR A 88 7.41 5.10 24.10
N SER A 89 6.91 3.88 24.35
CA SER A 89 7.75 2.71 24.60
C SER A 89 8.53 2.27 23.38
N ASN A 90 7.92 2.35 22.20
CA ASN A 90 8.54 2.03 20.92
C ASN A 90 8.20 3.09 19.88
N ILE A 91 9.22 3.65 19.25
CA ILE A 91 9.09 4.66 18.22
C ILE A 91 9.89 4.21 17.02
N ASN A 92 9.21 3.95 15.91
CA ASN A 92 9.79 3.58 14.62
C ASN A 92 9.73 4.79 13.71
N VAL A 93 10.87 5.23 13.20
CA VAL A 93 10.97 6.38 12.30
C VAL A 93 11.45 5.92 10.94
N ILE A 94 10.75 6.34 9.91
CA ILE A 94 11.08 6.08 8.52
C ILE A 94 11.09 7.43 7.78
N VAL A 95 12.19 7.74 7.11
CA VAL A 95 12.29 8.91 6.23
C VAL A 95 12.44 8.45 4.79
N GLN A 96 11.61 8.99 3.92
CA GLN A 96 11.57 8.63 2.51
C GLN A 96 11.65 9.87 1.63
N THR A 97 12.18 9.70 0.43
CA THR A 97 12.07 10.69 -0.63
C THR A 97 10.63 10.74 -1.16
N LEU A 98 10.30 11.73 -1.98
CA LEU A 98 8.98 11.79 -2.66
C LEU A 98 8.75 10.60 -3.61
N LEU A 99 9.80 9.94 -4.06
CA LEU A 99 9.73 8.74 -4.90
C LEU A 99 9.51 7.45 -4.09
N GLY A 100 9.37 7.56 -2.75
CA GLY A 100 9.16 6.41 -1.87
C GLY A 100 10.44 5.66 -1.47
N GLN A 101 11.62 6.11 -1.90
CA GLN A 101 12.88 5.50 -1.47
C GLN A 101 13.15 5.82 0.01
N THR A 102 13.32 4.79 0.82
CA THR A 102 13.70 4.94 2.22
C THR A 102 15.17 5.33 2.32
N VAL A 103 15.44 6.49 2.91
CA VAL A 103 16.79 7.03 3.12
C VAL A 103 17.26 6.88 4.56
N TYR A 104 16.33 6.84 5.50
CA TYR A 104 16.65 6.67 6.92
C TYR A 104 15.58 5.81 7.60
N LYS A 105 16.02 4.92 8.48
CA LYS A 105 15.14 4.13 9.31
C LYS A 105 15.83 3.86 10.64
N ASP A 106 15.13 4.13 11.74
CA ASP A 106 15.65 3.88 13.09
C ASP A 106 14.51 3.59 14.08
N ASN A 107 14.90 3.06 15.23
CA ASN A 107 13.98 2.67 16.28
C ASN A 107 14.47 3.22 17.63
N PHE A 108 13.60 3.94 18.30
CA PHE A 108 13.87 4.55 19.61
C PHE A 108 12.95 3.94 20.67
N LYS A 109 13.42 3.87 21.89
CA LYS A 109 12.66 3.36 23.02
C LYS A 109 12.63 4.37 24.15
N ASN A 110 11.46 4.48 24.78
CA ASN A 110 11.25 5.32 25.96
C ASN A 110 11.74 6.76 25.75
N LYS A 111 11.19 7.43 24.74
CA LYS A 111 11.53 8.81 24.39
C LYS A 111 10.27 9.66 24.21
N SER A 112 10.36 10.91 24.65
CA SER A 112 9.41 11.98 24.34
C SER A 112 9.99 12.99 23.34
N LEU A 113 11.30 12.91 23.09
CA LEU A 113 12.02 13.75 22.13
C LEU A 113 13.06 12.89 21.40
N ILE A 114 13.05 12.95 20.09
CA ILE A 114 14.06 12.32 19.24
C ILE A 114 14.72 13.36 18.33
N LYS A 115 15.98 13.15 18.02
CA LYS A 115 16.78 13.99 17.14
C LYS A 115 17.29 13.11 15.99
N LEU A 116 17.09 13.57 14.77
CA LEU A 116 17.52 12.86 13.56
C LEU A 116 18.48 13.73 12.78
N ASP A 117 19.62 13.14 12.40
CA ASP A 117 20.64 13.78 11.58
C ASP A 117 20.54 13.26 10.14
N LEU A 118 20.33 14.16 9.21
CA LEU A 118 20.28 13.91 7.78
C LEU A 118 21.35 14.73 7.03
N SER A 119 22.45 15.09 7.70
CA SER A 119 23.55 15.87 7.10
C SER A 119 24.14 15.24 5.85
N GLY A 120 24.16 13.89 5.79
CA GLY A 120 24.68 13.13 4.64
C GLY A 120 23.73 13.04 3.43
N PHE A 121 22.56 13.67 3.48
CA PHE A 121 21.57 13.60 2.40
C PHE A 121 21.39 14.95 1.71
N SER A 122 21.04 14.92 0.42
CA SER A 122 20.84 16.13 -0.41
C SER A 122 19.66 16.96 0.05
N GLY A 123 19.71 18.28 -0.24
CA GLY A 123 18.57 19.17 -0.04
C GLY A 123 17.42 18.81 -0.96
N GLN A 124 16.31 18.44 -0.37
CA GLN A 124 15.06 18.08 -1.07
C GLN A 124 13.90 17.94 -0.08
N THR A 125 12.76 17.60 -0.62
CA THR A 125 11.60 17.25 0.22
C THR A 125 11.64 15.78 0.63
N TYR A 126 11.42 15.54 1.90
CA TYR A 126 11.29 14.23 2.51
C TYR A 126 9.92 14.03 3.13
N ILE A 127 9.49 12.79 3.21
CA ILE A 127 8.34 12.37 4.00
C ILE A 127 8.87 11.61 5.21
N VAL A 128 8.56 12.08 6.40
CA VAL A 128 8.82 11.37 7.64
C VAL A 128 7.54 10.67 8.09
N THR A 129 7.63 9.38 8.35
CA THR A 129 6.55 8.60 8.94
C THR A 129 7.04 8.03 10.25
N ILE A 130 6.27 8.23 11.30
CA ILE A 130 6.59 7.81 12.66
C ILE A 130 5.47 6.91 13.15
N TYR A 131 5.86 5.77 13.64
CA TYR A 131 4.96 4.85 14.33
C TYR A 131 5.36 4.83 15.81
N ALA A 132 4.45 5.13 16.69
CA ALA A 132 4.67 5.07 18.14
C ALA A 132 3.54 4.25 18.76
N ASP A 133 3.90 3.09 19.30
CA ASP A 133 2.97 2.06 19.75
C ASP A 133 1.97 1.72 18.62
N SER A 134 0.68 1.99 18.80
CA SER A 134 -0.36 1.75 17.77
C SER A 134 -0.72 3.00 16.96
N LYS A 135 0.02 4.11 17.11
CA LYS A 135 -0.28 5.40 16.50
C LYS A 135 0.68 5.73 15.36
N ARG A 136 0.23 6.54 14.42
CA ARG A 136 1.03 7.00 13.28
C ARG A 136 0.97 8.51 13.13
N PHE A 137 2.10 9.08 12.78
CA PHE A 137 2.25 10.48 12.36
C PHE A 137 3.01 10.53 11.03
N THR A 138 2.60 11.41 10.15
CA THR A 138 3.32 11.65 8.88
C THR A 138 3.42 13.14 8.63
N ALA A 139 4.62 13.59 8.27
CA ALA A 139 4.86 14.98 7.93
C ALA A 139 5.77 15.12 6.71
N LYS A 140 5.59 16.22 6.00
CA LYS A 140 6.48 16.67 4.92
C LYS A 140 7.56 17.57 5.51
N LEU A 141 8.82 17.28 5.19
CA LEU A 141 9.99 18.02 5.62
C LEU A 141 10.73 18.59 4.41
N ILE A 142 11.25 19.79 4.54
CA ILE A 142 12.07 20.44 3.53
C ILE A 142 13.48 20.57 4.09
N LYS A 143 14.44 19.92 3.43
CA LYS A 143 15.86 20.06 3.75
C LYS A 143 16.47 21.06 2.79
N ASN A 144 17.13 22.07 3.35
CA ASN A 144 17.98 23.00 2.62
C ASN A 144 19.43 22.48 2.59
N ASP A 145 20.15 22.84 1.55
CA ASP A 145 21.61 22.58 1.44
C ASP A 145 22.43 23.55 2.27
#